data_1f983bc689765568902bb87561e6d487
#
_entry.id   1f983bc689765568902bb87561e6d487
#
_cell.length_a   1.000
_cell.length_b   1.000
_cell.length_c   1.000
_cell.angle_alpha   90.00
_cell.angle_beta   90.00
_cell.angle_gamma   90.00
#
_symmetry.space_group_name_H-M   'P 1'
#
loop_
_entity.id
_entity.type
_entity.pdbx_description
1 polymer ?
#
loop_
_entity_poly.entity_id
_entity_poly.type
_entity_poly.pdbx_seq_one_letter_code
_entity_poly.pdbx_strand_id
1 'polypeptide(L)'
;MIKCFDIEIDYNRNVGNLELINKVKELATVSQMVEFSTMISTTDKIKNKSIFSRIKTVDENYPLFGKVGYEPSGVFEELQTTENTILVNENIFKNLNLEINDKIKVQDKLFTVIGIVKSVPDIGGAFVFGDFALAGKQTLELLKLNNLGSFLNYEYKVRFNEGDNPNTLSKKIEQLFKNEKKVRIRYHEKSDGPLKRIIDNFSQFLSLVSISAMLIAGIGIANTLLSFINQNNMSIAVKKSLGFFSKDIKIVYYLQLL
;
A
#
# COMPACT_ATOMS: atom_id res chain seq x y z
N MET A 1 -3.49 -3.00 12.37
CA MET A 1 -3.11 -1.92 11.40
C MET A 1 -2.34 -0.87 12.19
N ILE A 2 -1.15 -0.47 11.74
CA ILE A 2 -0.36 0.55 12.45
C ILE A 2 -1.02 1.90 12.20
N LYS A 3 -1.30 2.65 13.28
CA LYS A 3 -1.86 3.99 13.18
C LYS A 3 -0.81 4.94 12.61
N CYS A 4 -1.10 5.62 11.50
CA CYS A 4 -0.18 6.55 10.85
C CYS A 4 -0.68 7.99 10.89
N PHE A 5 -1.96 8.18 11.13
CA PHE A 5 -2.64 9.48 11.23
C PHE A 5 -4.01 9.30 11.90
N ASP A 6 -4.61 10.37 12.38
CA ASP A 6 -6.02 10.41 12.78
C ASP A 6 -6.89 10.81 11.57
N ILE A 7 -6.47 11.86 10.89
CA ILE A 7 -7.07 12.33 9.63
C ILE A 7 -5.96 12.58 8.61
N GLU A 8 -6.25 12.24 7.36
CA GLU A 8 -5.41 12.55 6.21
C GLU A 8 -6.23 13.39 5.22
N ILE A 9 -5.63 14.51 4.80
CA ILE A 9 -6.23 15.48 3.88
C ILE A 9 -5.36 15.50 2.64
N ASP A 10 -5.88 15.01 1.51
CA ASP A 10 -5.16 14.92 0.25
C ASP A 10 -5.65 15.98 -0.73
N TYR A 11 -4.70 16.69 -1.33
CA TYR A 11 -4.91 17.55 -2.47
C TYR A 11 -4.13 17.03 -3.67
N ASN A 12 -4.85 16.63 -4.70
CA ASN A 12 -4.24 16.18 -5.95
C ASN A 12 -3.90 17.37 -6.84
N ARG A 13 -2.62 17.54 -7.18
CA ARG A 13 -2.09 18.61 -8.09
C ARG A 13 -2.31 20.03 -7.59
N ASN A 14 -2.48 20.22 -6.30
CA ASN A 14 -2.68 21.55 -5.73
C ASN A 14 -2.19 21.57 -4.28
N VAL A 15 -1.62 22.68 -3.85
CA VAL A 15 -1.21 22.89 -2.45
C VAL A 15 -2.39 22.94 -1.48
N GLY A 16 -3.60 23.08 -2.03
CA GLY A 16 -4.82 23.19 -1.26
C GLY A 16 -5.07 24.60 -0.71
N ASN A 17 -6.10 24.71 0.10
CA ASN A 17 -6.45 25.96 0.76
C ASN A 17 -5.65 26.12 2.05
N LEU A 18 -4.58 26.90 2.00
CA LEU A 18 -3.66 27.12 3.11
C LEU A 18 -4.35 27.75 4.34
N GLU A 19 -5.40 28.56 4.14
CA GLU A 19 -6.15 29.13 5.27
C GLU A 19 -6.87 28.04 6.06
N LEU A 20 -7.48 27.05 5.35
CA LEU A 20 -8.12 25.91 6.00
C LEU A 20 -7.11 25.01 6.69
N ILE A 21 -5.97 24.75 6.06
CA ILE A 21 -4.88 23.99 6.67
C ILE A 21 -4.34 24.68 7.92
N ASN A 22 -4.18 26.01 7.91
CA ASN A 22 -3.76 26.75 9.08
C ASN A 22 -4.78 26.65 10.23
N LYS A 23 -6.08 26.69 9.94
CA LYS A 23 -7.11 26.43 10.95
C LYS A 23 -7.04 25.03 11.55
N VAL A 24 -6.66 24.03 10.75
CA VAL A 24 -6.42 22.67 11.25
C VAL A 24 -5.18 22.62 12.14
N LYS A 25 -4.11 23.34 11.79
CA LYS A 25 -2.89 23.44 12.62
C LYS A 25 -3.15 24.08 14.00
N GLU A 26 -4.16 24.96 14.12
CA GLU A 26 -4.58 25.51 15.42
C GLU A 26 -5.29 24.48 16.30
N LEU A 27 -5.84 23.44 15.69
CA LEU A 27 -6.65 22.43 16.38
C LEU A 27 -5.87 21.13 16.67
N ALA A 28 -4.83 20.84 15.89
CA ALA A 28 -4.11 19.58 15.95
C ALA A 28 -2.70 19.70 15.36
N THR A 29 -1.85 18.74 15.65
CA THR A 29 -0.52 18.63 15.03
C THR A 29 -0.66 18.15 13.60
N VAL A 30 -0.12 18.91 12.65
CA VAL A 30 -0.19 18.59 11.22
C VAL A 30 1.22 18.40 10.67
N SER A 31 1.42 17.33 9.90
CA SER A 31 2.62 17.12 9.08
C SER A 31 2.25 17.22 7.61
N GLN A 32 3.02 17.98 6.88
CA GLN A 32 2.87 18.19 5.43
C GLN A 32 3.87 17.31 4.67
N MET A 33 3.34 16.54 3.75
CA MET A 33 4.14 15.75 2.83
C MET A 33 3.76 16.11 1.40
N VAL A 34 4.75 16.07 0.50
CA VAL A 34 4.49 16.28 -0.93
C VAL A 34 5.16 15.17 -1.71
N GLU A 35 4.37 14.52 -2.54
CA GLU A 35 4.82 13.42 -3.38
C GLU A 35 4.85 13.84 -4.85
N PHE A 36 5.95 13.49 -5.52
CA PHE A 36 6.10 13.66 -6.96
C PHE A 36 6.96 12.56 -7.55
N SER A 37 6.81 12.31 -8.84
CA SER A 37 7.58 11.31 -9.57
C SER A 37 8.54 11.98 -10.54
N THR A 38 9.78 11.50 -10.56
CA THR A 38 10.83 12.03 -11.43
C THR A 38 11.90 10.98 -11.73
N MET A 39 12.81 11.31 -12.65
CA MET A 39 13.99 10.50 -12.91
C MET A 39 15.11 10.88 -11.95
N ILE A 40 15.72 9.86 -11.34
CA ILE A 40 16.96 9.97 -10.59
C ILE A 40 18.07 9.37 -11.44
N SER A 41 19.18 10.06 -11.61
CA SER A 41 20.32 9.60 -12.41
C SER A 41 21.63 9.78 -11.68
N THR A 42 22.59 8.89 -11.98
CA THR A 42 23.97 9.02 -11.50
C THR A 42 24.65 10.20 -12.17
N THR A 43 25.59 10.85 -11.47
CA THR A 43 26.43 11.90 -12.04
C THR A 43 27.63 11.38 -12.78
N ASP A 44 27.97 10.12 -12.60
CA ASP A 44 29.09 9.46 -13.26
C ASP A 44 28.77 9.20 -14.74
N LYS A 45 29.54 9.81 -15.63
CA LYS A 45 29.39 9.67 -17.08
C LYS A 45 29.63 8.24 -17.58
N ILE A 46 30.37 7.42 -16.82
CA ILE A 46 30.68 6.04 -17.18
C ILE A 46 29.51 5.11 -16.79
N LYS A 47 28.87 5.37 -15.65
CA LYS A 47 27.75 4.56 -15.13
C LYS A 47 26.38 5.01 -15.62
N ASN A 48 26.22 6.12 -16.24
CA ASN A 48 25.01 6.80 -16.76
C ASN A 48 23.68 6.00 -16.60
N LYS A 49 23.35 5.66 -15.37
CA LYS A 49 22.13 4.93 -15.03
C LYS A 49 21.07 5.92 -14.56
N SER A 50 19.83 5.64 -14.93
CA SER A 50 18.68 6.43 -14.51
C SER A 50 17.55 5.51 -14.09
N ILE A 51 16.80 5.91 -13.07
CA ILE A 51 15.66 5.17 -12.57
C ILE A 51 14.49 6.12 -12.34
N PHE A 52 13.29 5.71 -12.73
CA PHE A 52 12.06 6.46 -12.42
C PHE A 52 11.66 6.18 -10.99
N SER A 53 11.56 7.21 -10.19
CA SER A 53 11.31 7.08 -8.75
C SER A 53 10.29 8.10 -8.27
N ARG A 54 9.64 7.77 -7.17
CA ARG A 54 8.85 8.71 -6.40
C ARG A 54 9.69 9.34 -5.32
N ILE A 55 9.59 10.65 -5.21
CA ILE A 55 10.22 11.40 -4.13
C ILE A 55 9.11 11.93 -3.23
N LYS A 56 9.23 11.64 -1.94
CA LYS A 56 8.37 12.15 -0.89
C LYS A 56 9.16 13.15 -0.08
N THR A 57 8.71 14.40 -0.08
CA THR A 57 9.27 15.40 0.82
C THR A 57 8.51 15.39 2.12
N VAL A 58 9.23 15.56 3.23
CA VAL A 58 8.70 15.52 4.58
C VAL A 58 9.09 16.76 5.35
N ASP A 59 8.20 17.18 6.26
CA ASP A 59 8.44 18.30 7.17
C ASP A 59 9.03 17.83 8.52
N GLU A 60 9.23 18.77 9.42
CA GLU A 60 9.82 18.56 10.75
C GLU A 60 8.94 17.66 11.66
N ASN A 61 7.62 17.66 11.44
CA ASN A 61 6.67 16.88 12.23
C ASN A 61 6.54 15.41 11.76
N TYR A 62 7.17 15.08 10.65
CA TYR A 62 7.14 13.70 10.14
C TYR A 62 8.17 12.81 10.86
N PRO A 63 7.80 11.57 11.23
CA PRO A 63 6.47 10.96 11.17
C PRO A 63 5.61 11.29 12.39
N LEU A 64 4.31 11.53 12.22
CA LEU A 64 3.40 11.79 13.34
C LEU A 64 3.20 10.58 14.24
N PHE A 65 3.30 9.37 13.67
CA PHE A 65 3.21 8.10 14.37
C PHE A 65 4.24 7.13 13.81
N GLY A 66 4.75 6.25 14.68
CA GLY A 66 5.75 5.26 14.29
C GLY A 66 7.16 5.83 14.20
N LYS A 67 8.02 5.14 13.48
CA LYS A 67 9.42 5.52 13.24
C LYS A 67 9.80 5.22 11.80
N VAL A 68 10.62 6.05 11.21
CA VAL A 68 11.30 5.78 9.94
C VAL A 68 12.49 4.88 10.21
N GLY A 69 12.59 3.77 9.48
CA GLY A 69 13.77 2.92 9.52
C GLY A 69 14.78 3.37 8.47
N TYR A 70 15.99 3.71 8.88
CA TYR A 70 17.06 4.20 8.00
C TYR A 70 18.44 3.79 8.49
N GLU A 71 19.40 3.85 7.60
CA GLU A 71 20.84 3.62 7.86
C GLU A 71 21.68 4.64 7.08
N PRO A 72 22.76 5.20 7.69
CA PRO A 72 23.20 5.08 9.08
C PRO A 72 22.32 5.87 10.07
N SER A 73 22.54 5.70 11.38
CA SER A 73 21.80 6.42 12.42
C SER A 73 22.07 7.93 12.37
N GLY A 74 21.03 8.75 12.65
CA GLY A 74 21.15 10.22 12.73
C GLY A 74 20.94 10.95 11.41
N VAL A 75 20.95 10.27 10.25
CA VAL A 75 20.81 10.92 8.93
C VAL A 75 19.40 11.50 8.67
N PHE A 76 18.42 11.15 9.47
CA PHE A 76 17.07 11.67 9.29
C PHE A 76 16.94 13.12 9.79
N GLU A 77 17.63 13.47 10.86
CA GLU A 77 17.74 14.86 11.32
C GLU A 77 18.52 15.71 10.30
N GLU A 78 19.57 15.15 9.72
CA GLU A 78 20.32 15.80 8.63
C GLU A 78 19.45 16.05 7.41
N LEU A 79 18.58 15.10 7.03
CA LEU A 79 17.63 15.25 5.93
C LEU A 79 16.69 16.47 6.13
N GLN A 80 16.30 16.73 7.36
CA GLN A 80 15.37 17.83 7.68
C GLN A 80 16.05 19.18 7.75
N THR A 81 17.33 19.23 8.08
CA THR A 81 18.08 20.48 8.32
C THR A 81 18.98 20.90 7.17
N THR A 82 19.49 19.94 6.41
CA THR A 82 20.47 20.20 5.35
C THR A 82 19.81 20.15 3.96
N GLU A 83 20.06 21.17 3.17
CA GLU A 83 19.60 21.23 1.78
C GLU A 83 20.35 20.23 0.89
N ASN A 84 19.72 19.85 -0.21
CA ASN A 84 20.31 18.92 -1.21
C ASN A 84 20.69 17.56 -0.67
N THR A 85 20.03 17.10 0.38
CA THR A 85 20.21 15.72 0.91
C THR A 85 19.00 14.85 0.55
N ILE A 86 19.24 13.55 0.41
CA ILE A 86 18.22 12.57 0.05
C ILE A 86 18.53 11.21 0.65
N LEU A 87 17.48 10.54 1.14
CA LEU A 87 17.51 9.13 1.48
C LEU A 87 16.85 8.33 0.37
N VAL A 88 17.48 7.29 -0.11
CA VAL A 88 16.96 6.41 -1.18
C VAL A 88 16.60 5.05 -0.61
N ASN A 89 15.64 4.35 -1.22
CA ASN A 89 15.36 2.98 -0.82
C ASN A 89 16.47 2.02 -1.31
N GLU A 90 16.46 0.82 -0.76
CA GLU A 90 17.50 -0.18 -1.04
C GLU A 90 17.57 -0.55 -2.55
N ASN A 91 16.43 -0.54 -3.25
CA ASN A 91 16.38 -0.84 -4.68
C ASN A 91 17.11 0.24 -5.51
N ILE A 92 16.85 1.52 -5.26
CA ILE A 92 17.55 2.62 -5.93
C ILE A 92 19.04 2.53 -5.66
N PHE A 93 19.42 2.32 -4.38
CA PHE A 93 20.80 2.24 -3.96
C PHE A 93 21.58 1.15 -4.70
N LYS A 94 21.00 -0.05 -4.80
CA LYS A 94 21.59 -1.19 -5.53
C LYS A 94 21.58 -1.00 -7.04
N ASN A 95 20.47 -0.57 -7.62
CA ASN A 95 20.33 -0.45 -9.09
C ASN A 95 21.24 0.60 -9.69
N LEU A 96 21.45 1.71 -8.98
CA LEU A 96 22.34 2.77 -9.40
C LEU A 96 23.79 2.55 -8.95
N ASN A 97 24.08 1.48 -8.17
CA ASN A 97 25.38 1.20 -7.57
C ASN A 97 25.94 2.42 -6.81
N LEU A 98 25.13 2.95 -5.89
CA LEU A 98 25.47 4.12 -5.10
C LEU A 98 26.26 3.74 -3.85
N GLU A 99 27.07 4.71 -3.38
CA GLU A 99 27.69 4.71 -2.07
C GLU A 99 27.13 5.90 -1.24
N ILE A 100 27.29 5.83 0.09
CA ILE A 100 26.90 6.96 0.95
C ILE A 100 27.80 8.15 0.62
N ASN A 101 27.22 9.34 0.52
CA ASN A 101 27.80 10.59 0.06
C ASN A 101 27.97 10.73 -1.47
N ASP A 102 27.52 9.75 -2.25
CA ASP A 102 27.44 9.92 -3.70
C ASP A 102 26.47 11.04 -4.07
N LYS A 103 26.78 11.72 -5.19
CA LYS A 103 25.90 12.72 -5.76
C LYS A 103 25.04 12.11 -6.86
N ILE A 104 23.76 12.32 -6.76
CA ILE A 104 22.76 11.95 -7.77
C ILE A 104 22.11 13.20 -8.34
N LYS A 105 21.66 13.11 -9.58
CA LYS A 105 20.91 14.17 -10.23
C LYS A 105 19.41 13.87 -10.15
N VAL A 106 18.67 14.82 -9.59
CA VAL A 106 17.21 14.82 -9.55
C VAL A 106 16.75 16.02 -10.37
N GLN A 107 16.13 15.77 -11.52
CA GLN A 107 15.90 16.79 -12.54
C GLN A 107 17.22 17.51 -12.92
N ASP A 108 17.33 18.80 -12.60
CA ASP A 108 18.54 19.60 -12.92
C ASP A 108 19.39 19.91 -11.68
N LYS A 109 19.08 19.35 -10.52
CA LYS A 109 19.78 19.61 -9.26
C LYS A 109 20.54 18.38 -8.78
N LEU A 110 21.64 18.64 -8.08
CA LEU A 110 22.46 17.61 -7.46
C LEU A 110 22.03 17.43 -6.00
N PHE A 111 21.85 16.16 -5.60
CA PHE A 111 21.54 15.76 -4.25
C PHE A 111 22.61 14.79 -3.75
N THR A 112 22.95 14.89 -2.47
CA THR A 112 23.85 13.96 -1.80
C THR A 112 23.04 12.85 -1.14
N VAL A 113 23.37 11.60 -1.43
CA VAL A 113 22.76 10.43 -0.80
C VAL A 113 23.36 10.25 0.59
N ILE A 114 22.60 10.61 1.63
CA ILE A 114 23.08 10.53 3.01
C ILE A 114 22.79 9.20 3.69
N GLY A 115 21.97 8.34 3.06
CA GLY A 115 21.66 7.03 3.63
C GLY A 115 20.56 6.29 2.87
N ILE A 116 20.19 5.15 3.46
CA ILE A 116 19.17 4.24 2.92
C ILE A 116 17.96 4.25 3.84
N VAL A 117 16.77 4.46 3.26
CA VAL A 117 15.50 4.27 3.98
C VAL A 117 15.04 2.82 3.81
N LYS A 118 14.81 2.13 4.95
CA LYS A 118 14.39 0.72 5.01
C LYS A 118 12.89 0.57 5.19
N SER A 119 12.29 1.44 5.99
CA SER A 119 10.86 1.42 6.26
C SER A 119 10.33 2.80 6.57
N VAL A 120 9.11 3.03 6.16
CA VAL A 120 8.34 4.24 6.50
C VAL A 120 7.02 3.82 7.15
N PRO A 121 6.55 4.54 8.19
CA PRO A 121 5.36 4.11 8.95
C PRO A 121 4.06 4.24 8.14
N ASP A 122 4.05 5.09 7.14
CA ASP A 122 2.90 5.42 6.31
C ASP A 122 2.91 4.68 4.96
N ILE A 123 3.28 3.40 5.00
CA ILE A 123 3.27 2.53 3.82
C ILE A 123 1.83 2.41 3.31
N GLY A 124 1.46 3.28 2.38
CA GLY A 124 0.19 3.25 1.66
C GLY A 124 0.42 3.31 0.16
N GLY A 125 -0.22 2.43 -0.59
CA GLY A 125 -0.19 2.45 -2.05
C GLY A 125 1.13 2.00 -2.68
N ALA A 126 1.57 2.71 -3.70
CA ALA A 126 2.68 2.29 -4.56
C ALA A 126 4.08 2.37 -3.93
N PHE A 127 4.23 2.93 -2.72
CA PHE A 127 5.50 2.89 -1.97
C PHE A 127 5.87 1.48 -1.50
N VAL A 128 4.90 0.56 -1.39
CA VAL A 128 5.16 -0.82 -0.97
C VAL A 128 5.97 -1.59 -2.00
N PHE A 129 5.82 -1.25 -3.29
CA PHE A 129 6.35 -2.05 -4.42
C PHE A 129 7.20 -1.25 -5.41
N GLY A 130 7.54 0.00 -5.13
CA GLY A 130 8.23 0.86 -6.08
C GLY A 130 9.53 1.47 -5.54
N ASP A 131 10.26 2.08 -6.46
CA ASP A 131 11.43 2.87 -6.14
C ASP A 131 10.99 4.20 -5.55
N PHE A 132 11.50 4.52 -4.36
CA PHE A 132 11.17 5.76 -3.67
C PHE A 132 12.36 6.35 -2.91
N ALA A 133 12.29 7.65 -2.72
CA ALA A 133 13.25 8.39 -1.95
C ALA A 133 12.54 9.39 -1.01
N LEU A 134 13.20 9.74 0.10
CA LEU A 134 12.77 10.77 1.03
C LEU A 134 13.70 11.97 0.92
N ALA A 135 13.12 13.16 0.93
CA ALA A 135 13.85 14.43 0.91
C ALA A 135 13.24 15.41 1.92
N GLY A 136 14.00 16.41 2.33
CA GLY A 136 13.50 17.48 3.18
C GLY A 136 12.54 18.41 2.44
N LYS A 137 11.74 19.15 3.19
CA LYS A 137 10.75 20.12 2.69
C LYS A 137 11.36 21.16 1.73
N GLN A 138 12.60 21.58 1.96
CA GLN A 138 13.35 22.56 1.15
C GLN A 138 13.51 22.11 -0.32
N THR A 139 13.45 20.82 -0.59
CA THR A 139 13.56 20.24 -1.94
C THR A 139 12.53 20.80 -2.92
N LEU A 140 11.32 21.14 -2.45
CA LEU A 140 10.27 21.69 -3.30
C LEU A 140 10.62 23.06 -3.89
N GLU A 141 11.20 23.91 -3.06
CA GLU A 141 11.66 25.25 -3.48
C GLU A 141 12.88 25.15 -4.39
N LEU A 142 13.79 24.28 -4.05
CA LEU A 142 15.03 24.01 -4.75
C LEU A 142 14.81 23.51 -6.18
N LEU A 143 13.84 22.64 -6.35
CA LEU A 143 13.43 22.10 -7.65
C LEU A 143 12.41 23.01 -8.37
N LYS A 144 12.00 24.12 -7.78
CA LYS A 144 11.00 25.07 -8.31
C LYS A 144 9.69 24.39 -8.70
N LEU A 145 9.30 23.36 -7.96
CA LEU A 145 8.12 22.55 -8.24
C LEU A 145 6.79 23.26 -7.90
N ASN A 146 6.85 24.38 -7.21
CA ASN A 146 5.66 25.19 -6.88
C ASN A 146 5.02 25.88 -8.09
N ASN A 147 5.57 25.69 -9.30
CA ASN A 147 5.03 26.29 -10.51
C ASN A 147 3.79 25.52 -11.00
N LEU A 148 2.83 26.26 -11.57
CA LEU A 148 1.63 25.73 -12.22
C LEU A 148 1.99 24.66 -13.26
N GLY A 149 1.50 23.42 -13.07
CA GLY A 149 1.72 22.31 -14.00
C GLY A 149 2.50 21.11 -13.46
N SER A 150 3.10 21.22 -12.28
CA SER A 150 3.76 20.11 -11.63
C SER A 150 2.73 19.09 -11.09
N PHE A 151 2.98 17.80 -11.33
CA PHE A 151 2.14 16.72 -10.81
C PHE A 151 2.50 16.43 -9.34
N LEU A 152 2.17 17.35 -8.45
CA LEU A 152 2.42 17.25 -7.03
C LEU A 152 1.17 16.79 -6.30
N ASN A 153 1.33 15.79 -5.45
CA ASN A 153 0.28 15.38 -4.52
C ASN A 153 0.64 15.88 -3.13
N TYR A 154 -0.19 16.73 -2.57
CA TYR A 154 -0.04 17.26 -1.22
C TYR A 154 -0.86 16.44 -0.26
N GLU A 155 -0.19 15.90 0.75
CA GLU A 155 -0.80 15.13 1.84
C GLU A 155 -0.56 15.87 3.16
N TYR A 156 -1.63 16.14 3.88
CA TYR A 156 -1.57 16.69 5.23
C TYR A 156 -2.08 15.65 6.19
N LYS A 157 -1.19 15.11 7.02
CA LYS A 157 -1.57 14.17 8.08
C LYS A 157 -1.78 14.92 9.37
N VAL A 158 -2.83 14.57 10.07
CA VAL A 158 -3.28 15.22 11.29
C VAL A 158 -3.21 14.23 12.44
N ARG A 159 -2.63 14.65 13.55
CA ARG A 159 -2.63 13.94 14.83
C ARG A 159 -3.36 14.79 15.87
N PHE A 160 -4.37 14.23 16.50
CA PHE A 160 -5.09 14.88 17.59
C PHE A 160 -4.22 14.94 18.84
N ASN A 161 -4.40 15.99 19.66
CA ASN A 161 -3.70 16.12 20.91
C ASN A 161 -4.29 15.16 21.97
N GLU A 162 -3.51 14.84 22.99
CA GLU A 162 -3.96 14.01 24.08
C GLU A 162 -5.08 14.73 24.86
N GLY A 163 -6.23 14.05 25.02
CA GLY A 163 -7.41 14.60 25.68
C GLY A 163 -8.50 15.12 24.74
N ASP A 164 -8.23 15.26 23.46
CA ASP A 164 -9.22 15.68 22.49
C ASP A 164 -10.22 14.56 22.17
N ASN A 165 -11.47 14.93 21.94
CA ASN A 165 -12.47 13.97 21.47
C ASN A 165 -12.38 13.80 19.94
N PRO A 166 -11.93 12.63 19.43
CA PRO A 166 -11.69 12.41 18.01
C PRO A 166 -12.94 12.65 17.14
N ASN A 167 -14.12 12.26 17.64
CA ASN A 167 -15.37 12.40 16.89
C ASN A 167 -15.80 13.86 16.73
N THR A 168 -15.56 14.68 17.73
CA THR A 168 -15.90 16.11 17.68
C THR A 168 -14.96 16.87 16.75
N LEU A 169 -13.65 16.61 16.84
CA LEU A 169 -12.65 17.23 15.98
C LEU A 169 -12.78 16.79 14.52
N SER A 170 -13.02 15.50 14.28
CA SER A 170 -13.27 14.99 12.93
C SER A 170 -14.45 15.69 12.26
N LYS A 171 -15.56 15.85 12.96
CA LYS A 171 -16.74 16.59 12.44
C LYS A 171 -16.43 18.06 12.18
N LYS A 172 -15.66 18.69 13.08
CA LYS A 172 -15.26 20.09 12.92
C LYS A 172 -14.37 20.30 11.70
N ILE A 173 -13.40 19.41 11.49
CA ILE A 173 -12.53 19.42 10.30
C ILE A 173 -13.36 19.17 9.04
N GLU A 174 -14.26 18.18 9.05
CA GLU A 174 -15.15 17.89 7.93
C GLU A 174 -16.01 19.09 7.53
N GLN A 175 -16.53 19.83 8.52
CA GLN A 175 -17.30 21.06 8.27
C GLN A 175 -16.44 22.17 7.65
N LEU A 176 -15.17 22.32 8.04
CA LEU A 176 -14.25 23.29 7.45
C LEU A 176 -14.04 23.04 5.95
N PHE A 177 -13.97 21.79 5.55
CA PHE A 177 -13.71 21.40 4.15
C PHE A 177 -14.97 21.09 3.34
N LYS A 178 -16.18 21.27 3.90
CA LYS A 178 -17.43 20.92 3.23
C LYS A 178 -17.63 21.57 1.86
N ASN A 179 -17.10 22.77 1.68
CA ASN A 179 -17.23 23.54 0.44
C ASN A 179 -16.02 23.35 -0.50
N GLU A 180 -15.03 22.58 -0.11
CA GLU A 180 -13.81 22.35 -0.88
C GLU A 180 -14.01 21.15 -1.82
N LYS A 181 -14.04 21.38 -3.14
CA LYS A 181 -14.37 20.35 -4.14
C LYS A 181 -13.21 19.42 -4.53
N LYS A 182 -11.97 19.79 -4.22
CA LYS A 182 -10.77 19.09 -4.68
C LYS A 182 -9.98 18.44 -3.54
N VAL A 183 -10.59 18.27 -2.40
CA VAL A 183 -9.98 17.67 -1.22
C VAL A 183 -10.55 16.26 -1.00
N ARG A 184 -9.68 15.34 -0.60
CA ARG A 184 -10.07 14.02 -0.12
C ARG A 184 -9.68 13.90 1.33
N ILE A 185 -10.65 13.66 2.21
CA ILE A 185 -10.42 13.45 3.64
C ILE A 185 -10.57 11.97 3.93
N ARG A 186 -9.56 11.39 4.58
CA ARG A 186 -9.56 9.99 5.03
C ARG A 186 -9.41 9.96 6.55
N TYR A 187 -10.19 9.13 7.21
CA TYR A 187 -10.13 8.90 8.65
C TYR A 187 -9.47 7.55 8.91
N HIS A 188 -8.63 7.45 9.92
CA HIS A 188 -7.94 6.20 10.23
C HIS A 188 -8.94 5.05 10.51
N GLU A 189 -9.99 5.32 11.27
CA GLU A 189 -11.02 4.31 11.61
C GLU A 189 -11.84 3.83 10.40
N LYS A 190 -11.94 4.66 9.35
CA LYS A 190 -12.71 4.36 8.13
C LYS A 190 -11.81 4.10 6.92
N SER A 191 -10.50 4.15 7.12
CA SER A 191 -9.54 3.94 6.04
C SER A 191 -9.38 2.45 5.77
N ASP A 192 -10.30 1.93 4.97
CA ASP A 192 -10.04 0.68 4.23
C ASP A 192 -8.90 0.95 3.28
N GLY A 193 -7.67 0.69 3.75
CA GLY A 193 -6.46 0.97 2.97
C GLY A 193 -6.51 0.28 1.60
N PRO A 194 -5.74 0.76 0.61
CA PRO A 194 -5.63 0.15 -0.71
C PRO A 194 -5.36 -1.35 -0.64
N LEU A 195 -4.60 -1.77 0.36
CA LEU A 195 -4.27 -3.17 0.63
C LEU A 195 -5.52 -4.01 0.97
N LYS A 196 -6.45 -3.47 1.76
CA LYS A 196 -7.70 -4.18 2.09
C LYS A 196 -8.54 -4.42 0.84
N ARG A 197 -8.66 -3.43 -0.06
CA ARG A 197 -9.37 -3.60 -1.34
C ARG A 197 -8.74 -4.68 -2.22
N ILE A 198 -7.40 -4.75 -2.25
CA ILE A 198 -6.69 -5.80 -2.97
C ILE A 198 -7.00 -7.17 -2.35
N ILE A 199 -6.95 -7.28 -1.01
CA ILE A 199 -7.26 -8.50 -0.28
C ILE A 199 -8.72 -8.92 -0.52
N ASP A 200 -9.67 -7.99 -0.46
CA ASP A 200 -11.10 -8.27 -0.68
C ASP A 200 -11.35 -8.74 -2.11
N ASN A 201 -10.78 -8.10 -3.12
CA ASN A 201 -10.88 -8.52 -4.51
C ASN A 201 -10.25 -9.91 -4.73
N PHE A 202 -9.09 -10.17 -4.10
CA PHE A 202 -8.42 -11.46 -4.18
C PHE A 202 -9.23 -12.57 -3.49
N SER A 203 -9.85 -12.25 -2.35
CA SER A 203 -10.75 -13.16 -1.63
C SER A 203 -11.98 -13.54 -2.47
N GLN A 204 -12.59 -12.56 -3.16
CA GLN A 204 -13.70 -12.83 -4.08
C GLN A 204 -13.27 -13.74 -5.25
N PHE A 205 -12.10 -13.47 -5.83
CA PHE A 205 -11.55 -14.32 -6.90
C PHE A 205 -11.31 -15.75 -6.41
N LEU A 206 -10.68 -15.94 -5.25
CA LEU A 206 -10.45 -17.26 -4.65
C LEU A 206 -11.77 -18.00 -4.36
N SER A 207 -12.80 -17.27 -3.91
CA SER A 207 -14.14 -17.84 -3.69
C SER A 207 -14.73 -18.40 -4.98
N LEU A 208 -14.66 -17.66 -6.10
CA LEU A 208 -15.13 -18.12 -7.40
C LEU A 208 -14.38 -19.37 -7.89
N VAL A 209 -13.04 -19.36 -7.73
CA VAL A 209 -12.20 -20.52 -8.09
C VAL A 209 -12.57 -21.75 -7.24
N SER A 210 -12.79 -21.55 -5.93
CA SER A 210 -13.18 -22.64 -5.02
C SER A 210 -14.52 -23.25 -5.39
N ILE A 211 -15.53 -22.44 -5.73
CA ILE A 211 -16.84 -22.93 -6.18
C ILE A 211 -16.69 -23.71 -7.48
N SER A 212 -15.92 -23.21 -8.44
CA SER A 212 -15.68 -23.87 -9.71
C SER A 212 -14.97 -25.22 -9.52
N ALA A 213 -13.96 -25.25 -8.67
CA ALA A 213 -13.25 -26.50 -8.33
C ALA A 213 -14.18 -27.52 -7.66
N MET A 214 -15.06 -27.06 -6.75
CA MET A 214 -16.04 -27.94 -6.09
C MET A 214 -17.04 -28.53 -7.10
N LEU A 215 -17.50 -27.76 -8.08
CA LEU A 215 -18.38 -28.28 -9.14
C LEU A 215 -17.70 -29.33 -10.00
N ILE A 216 -16.45 -29.08 -10.42
CA ILE A 216 -15.67 -30.04 -11.23
C ILE A 216 -15.42 -31.30 -10.44
N ALA A 217 -15.03 -31.22 -9.17
CA ALA A 217 -14.83 -32.34 -8.28
C ALA A 217 -16.14 -33.16 -8.11
N GLY A 218 -17.28 -32.48 -7.93
CA GLY A 218 -18.59 -33.08 -7.82
C GLY A 218 -18.97 -33.90 -9.07
N ILE A 219 -18.73 -33.37 -10.26
CA ILE A 219 -18.95 -34.07 -11.53
C ILE A 219 -18.02 -35.29 -11.65
N GLY A 220 -16.74 -35.13 -11.25
CA GLY A 220 -15.78 -36.22 -11.24
C GLY A 220 -16.21 -37.39 -10.35
N ILE A 221 -16.64 -37.10 -9.12
CA ILE A 221 -17.15 -38.09 -8.17
C ILE A 221 -18.40 -38.75 -8.73
N ALA A 222 -19.36 -38.01 -9.28
CA ALA A 222 -20.58 -38.56 -9.87
C ALA A 222 -20.28 -39.53 -11.01
N ASN A 223 -19.38 -39.14 -11.93
CA ASN A 223 -18.98 -40.00 -13.05
C ASN A 223 -18.27 -41.26 -12.58
N THR A 224 -17.41 -41.16 -11.59
CA THR A 224 -16.73 -42.34 -11.00
C THR A 224 -17.72 -43.31 -10.36
N LEU A 225 -18.68 -42.80 -9.58
CA LEU A 225 -19.74 -43.59 -8.98
C LEU A 225 -20.63 -44.29 -10.03
N LEU A 226 -21.03 -43.58 -11.08
CA LEU A 226 -21.81 -44.14 -12.18
C LEU A 226 -21.04 -45.25 -12.89
N SER A 227 -19.77 -45.03 -13.19
CA SER A 227 -18.90 -46.04 -13.80
C SER A 227 -18.77 -47.30 -12.92
N PHE A 228 -18.55 -47.10 -11.62
CA PHE A 228 -18.46 -48.19 -10.65
C PHE A 228 -19.74 -49.01 -10.57
N ILE A 229 -20.92 -48.36 -10.53
CA ILE A 229 -22.21 -49.03 -10.51
C ILE A 229 -22.41 -49.81 -11.80
N ASN A 230 -22.13 -49.25 -12.96
CA ASN A 230 -22.28 -49.88 -14.26
C ASN A 230 -21.39 -51.12 -14.40
N GLN A 231 -20.15 -51.08 -13.94
CA GLN A 231 -19.24 -52.22 -13.95
C GLN A 231 -19.73 -53.38 -13.04
N ASN A 232 -20.42 -53.04 -11.95
CA ASN A 232 -20.93 -54.03 -10.99
C ASN A 232 -22.38 -54.48 -11.22
N ASN A 233 -23.04 -53.98 -12.26
CA ASN A 233 -24.45 -54.31 -12.54
C ASN A 233 -24.74 -55.81 -12.62
N MET A 234 -23.84 -56.56 -13.27
CA MET A 234 -23.98 -58.03 -13.36
C MET A 234 -23.89 -58.72 -11.99
N SER A 235 -22.95 -58.29 -11.16
CA SER A 235 -22.77 -58.79 -9.78
C SER A 235 -23.97 -58.44 -8.89
N ILE A 236 -24.52 -57.26 -9.07
CA ILE A 236 -25.74 -56.83 -8.36
C ILE A 236 -26.94 -57.66 -8.79
N ALA A 237 -27.10 -57.94 -10.09
CA ALA A 237 -28.18 -58.74 -10.61
C ALA A 237 -28.11 -60.21 -10.08
N VAL A 238 -26.93 -60.83 -10.06
CA VAL A 238 -26.73 -62.16 -9.52
C VAL A 238 -27.05 -62.19 -8.01
N LYS A 239 -26.60 -61.25 -7.23
CA LYS A 239 -26.91 -61.17 -5.80
C LYS A 239 -28.41 -61.04 -5.55
N LYS A 240 -29.10 -60.24 -6.37
CA LYS A 240 -30.56 -60.09 -6.29
C LYS A 240 -31.31 -61.38 -6.64
N SER A 241 -30.86 -62.15 -7.65
CA SER A 241 -31.47 -63.44 -8.01
C SER A 241 -31.24 -64.50 -6.96
N LEU A 242 -30.16 -64.38 -6.16
CA LEU A 242 -29.89 -65.26 -5.00
C LEU A 242 -30.67 -64.87 -3.74
N GLY A 243 -31.54 -63.83 -3.81
CA GLY A 243 -32.44 -63.49 -2.71
C GLY A 243 -31.88 -62.45 -1.71
N PHE A 244 -30.74 -61.82 -2.02
CA PHE A 244 -30.22 -60.74 -1.16
C PHE A 244 -31.13 -59.50 -1.19
N PHE A 245 -31.39 -58.92 -0.01
CA PHE A 245 -32.17 -57.70 0.06
C PHE A 245 -31.39 -56.51 -0.49
N SER A 246 -32.10 -55.59 -1.14
CA SER A 246 -31.51 -54.36 -1.71
C SER A 246 -30.74 -53.51 -0.70
N LYS A 247 -31.08 -53.62 0.60
CA LYS A 247 -30.37 -52.92 1.68
C LYS A 247 -28.97 -53.49 1.91
N ASP A 248 -28.85 -54.81 1.93
CA ASP A 248 -27.57 -55.47 2.18
C ASP A 248 -26.60 -55.29 1.02
N ILE A 249 -27.09 -55.30 -0.20
CA ILE A 249 -26.30 -55.02 -1.40
C ILE A 249 -25.77 -53.56 -1.33
N LYS A 250 -26.59 -52.58 -0.95
CA LYS A 250 -26.16 -51.21 -0.80
C LYS A 250 -25.05 -51.05 0.24
N ILE A 251 -25.18 -51.70 1.40
CA ILE A 251 -24.18 -51.63 2.48
C ILE A 251 -22.83 -52.21 2.01
N VAL A 252 -22.82 -53.32 1.33
CA VAL A 252 -21.60 -53.94 0.79
C VAL A 252 -20.87 -53.02 -0.17
N TYR A 253 -21.59 -52.38 -1.12
CA TYR A 253 -20.98 -51.47 -2.07
C TYR A 253 -20.58 -50.12 -1.43
N TYR A 254 -21.29 -49.71 -0.39
CA TYR A 254 -20.92 -48.50 0.38
C TYR A 254 -19.61 -48.71 1.15
N LEU A 255 -19.41 -49.92 1.72
CA LEU A 255 -18.18 -50.30 2.41
C LEU A 255 -16.98 -50.51 1.45
N GLN A 256 -17.24 -50.80 0.17
CA GLN A 256 -16.19 -50.92 -0.86
C GLN A 256 -15.71 -49.57 -1.40
N LEU A 257 -16.49 -48.48 -1.18
CA LEU A 257 -16.18 -47.14 -1.63
C LEU A 257 -15.45 -46.29 -0.57
N LEU A 258 -15.45 -46.74 0.67
CA LEU A 258 -14.72 -46.14 1.81
C LEU A 258 -13.32 -46.73 1.90
#